data_9534fe7cd401f5fd0d134a6a8df56e18
#
_entry.id   9534fe7cd401f5fd0d134a6a8df56e18
#
_cell.length_a   1.000
_cell.length_b   1.000
_cell.length_c   1.000
_cell.angle_alpha   90.00
_cell.angle_beta   90.00
_cell.angle_gamma   90.00
#
_symmetry.space_group_name_H-M   'P 1'
#
loop_
_entity.id
_entity.type
_entity.pdbx_description
1 polymer ?
#
loop_
_entity_poly.entity_id
_entity_poly.type
_entity_poly.pdbx_seq_one_letter_code
_entity_poly.pdbx_strand_id
1 'polypeptide(L)'
;LENGGTVEDASDRFYSSPVNTILPGRSRKMDDGWETRRRRDKSNDWVQYRLVAQGVIRAVEIDTAYLKGNSAGWAALFVQDDGSDEWTQLLPRTKLQPDTVHRFLVNPVPATRVRIDIFPDGGISRLRLHGSLTARGAEQLTTRTEEIS
;
A
#
# COMPACT_ATOMS: atom_id res chain seq x y z
N LEU A 1 -1.92 -2.77 -7.23
CA LEU A 1 -3.08 -2.35 -6.43
C LEU A 1 -4.13 -1.61 -7.25
N GLU A 2 -3.72 -0.68 -8.12
CA GLU A 2 -4.64 0.11 -8.96
C GLU A 2 -5.44 -0.73 -9.96
N ASN A 3 -5.06 -1.97 -10.19
CA ASN A 3 -5.68 -2.89 -11.16
C ASN A 3 -6.56 -3.95 -10.47
N GLY A 4 -7.30 -3.58 -9.45
CA GLY A 4 -8.28 -4.44 -8.80
C GLY A 4 -8.02 -4.76 -7.34
N GLY A 5 -6.96 -4.19 -6.75
CA GLY A 5 -6.74 -4.26 -5.32
C GLY A 5 -7.78 -3.43 -4.56
N THR A 6 -8.00 -3.74 -3.29
CA THR A 6 -8.95 -3.05 -2.43
C THR A 6 -8.33 -2.68 -1.10
N VAL A 7 -8.81 -1.59 -0.51
CA VAL A 7 -8.50 -1.25 0.88
C VAL A 7 -9.43 -2.06 1.79
N GLU A 8 -8.86 -2.88 2.66
CA GLU A 8 -9.63 -3.65 3.65
C GLU A 8 -9.85 -2.85 4.93
N ASP A 9 -8.83 -2.15 5.40
CA ASP A 9 -8.90 -1.40 6.65
C ASP A 9 -7.81 -0.33 6.72
N ALA A 10 -8.00 0.65 7.61
CA ALA A 10 -7.03 1.71 7.86
C ALA A 10 -7.21 2.26 9.27
N SER A 11 -6.13 2.77 9.84
CA SER A 11 -6.14 3.38 11.17
C SER A 11 -6.86 4.72 11.22
N ASP A 12 -6.81 5.49 10.14
CA ASP A 12 -7.38 6.84 10.08
C ASP A 12 -7.90 7.16 8.69
N ARG A 13 -9.13 7.72 8.61
CA ARG A 13 -9.80 8.13 7.36
C ARG A 13 -10.27 9.59 7.42
N PHE A 14 -9.76 10.37 8.36
CA PHE A 14 -10.35 11.66 8.74
C PHE A 14 -10.24 12.74 7.66
N TYR A 15 -9.03 13.01 7.15
CA TYR A 15 -8.83 14.09 6.19
C TYR A 15 -9.11 13.68 4.74
N SER A 16 -8.60 12.53 4.35
CA SER A 16 -8.82 12.01 3.00
C SER A 16 -8.80 10.48 3.02
N SER A 17 -9.45 9.89 2.03
CA SER A 17 -9.65 8.43 2.02
C SER A 17 -8.37 7.67 1.68
N PRO A 18 -8.05 6.59 2.41
CA PRO A 18 -6.95 5.70 2.05
C PRO A 18 -7.13 5.04 0.67
N VAL A 19 -8.36 4.95 0.14
CA VAL A 19 -8.62 4.47 -1.23
C VAL A 19 -7.90 5.32 -2.27
N ASN A 20 -7.66 6.59 -2.00
CA ASN A 20 -6.91 7.47 -2.90
C ASN A 20 -5.51 6.94 -3.22
N THR A 21 -4.88 6.19 -2.32
CA THR A 21 -3.53 5.66 -2.53
C THR A 21 -3.43 4.65 -3.66
N ILE A 22 -4.54 4.03 -4.04
CA ILE A 22 -4.59 3.02 -5.11
C ILE A 22 -5.31 3.51 -6.37
N LEU A 23 -5.67 4.79 -6.46
CA LEU A 23 -6.26 5.36 -7.66
C LEU A 23 -5.26 5.32 -8.81
N PRO A 24 -5.74 5.14 -10.08
CA PRO A 24 -4.88 5.24 -11.24
C PRO A 24 -4.30 6.65 -11.40
N GLY A 25 -3.15 6.75 -12.03
CA GLY A 25 -2.51 8.02 -12.29
C GLY A 25 -1.83 8.64 -11.07
N ARG A 26 -1.19 9.77 -11.29
CA ARG A 26 -0.49 10.50 -10.23
C ARG A 26 -1.44 11.43 -9.48
N SER A 27 -1.10 11.70 -8.24
CA SER A 27 -1.80 12.71 -7.45
C SER A 27 -1.65 14.10 -8.11
N ARG A 28 -2.71 14.87 -8.12
CA ARG A 28 -2.75 16.22 -8.73
C ARG A 28 -2.81 17.32 -7.70
N LYS A 29 -3.15 17.00 -6.46
CA LYS A 29 -3.28 17.94 -5.36
C LYS A 29 -3.20 17.16 -4.03
N MET A 30 -3.05 17.89 -2.93
CA MET A 30 -2.83 17.31 -1.61
C MET A 30 -3.93 16.33 -1.18
N ASP A 31 -5.19 16.63 -1.44
CA ASP A 31 -6.32 15.78 -1.04
C ASP A 31 -6.61 14.62 -1.99
N ASP A 32 -5.83 14.45 -3.07
CA ASP A 32 -5.85 13.25 -3.91
C ASP A 32 -5.13 12.05 -3.28
N GLY A 33 -4.48 12.22 -2.14
CA GLY A 33 -3.82 11.16 -1.40
C GLY A 33 -4.55 10.80 -0.12
N TRP A 34 -3.85 10.10 0.74
CA TRP A 34 -4.32 9.76 2.08
C TRP A 34 -3.50 10.54 3.10
N GLU A 35 -4.18 11.22 4.02
CA GLU A 35 -3.56 12.00 5.10
C GLU A 35 -4.28 11.70 6.40
N THR A 36 -3.50 11.47 7.46
CA THR A 36 -4.01 11.18 8.79
C THR A 36 -4.00 12.41 9.67
N ARG A 37 -4.72 12.34 10.79
CA ARG A 37 -4.56 13.29 11.87
C ARG A 37 -3.16 13.19 12.48
N ARG A 38 -2.71 14.31 13.05
CA ARG A 38 -1.46 14.30 13.81
C ARG A 38 -1.62 13.44 15.06
N ARG A 39 -0.74 12.44 15.21
CA ARG A 39 -0.74 11.58 16.38
C ARG A 39 0.03 12.20 17.53
N ARG A 40 -0.51 12.02 18.74
CA ARG A 40 0.13 12.45 19.99
C ARG A 40 0.56 11.28 20.86
N ASP A 41 0.28 10.05 20.42
CA ASP A 41 0.68 8.82 21.10
C ASP A 41 1.90 8.20 20.41
N LYS A 42 2.36 7.05 20.91
CA LYS A 42 3.52 6.32 20.37
C LYS A 42 3.18 5.35 19.25
N SER A 43 1.90 5.22 18.89
CA SER A 43 1.48 4.35 17.80
C SER A 43 1.73 5.02 16.44
N ASN A 44 1.46 4.30 15.38
CA ASN A 44 1.59 4.77 14.00
C ASN A 44 0.28 4.58 13.24
N ASP A 45 0.20 5.18 12.06
CA ASP A 45 -0.93 4.95 11.16
C ASP A 45 -0.59 3.87 10.14
N TRP A 46 -1.62 3.24 9.58
CA TRP A 46 -1.47 2.12 8.66
C TRP A 46 -2.68 1.96 7.75
N VAL A 47 -2.45 1.33 6.58
CA VAL A 47 -3.50 0.88 5.67
C VAL A 47 -3.21 -0.56 5.28
N GLN A 48 -4.26 -1.38 5.27
CA GLN A 48 -4.21 -2.77 4.85
C GLN A 48 -4.96 -2.92 3.53
N TYR A 49 -4.32 -3.60 2.59
CA TYR A 49 -4.85 -3.83 1.24
C TYR A 49 -4.99 -5.32 0.96
N ARG A 50 -6.02 -5.65 0.19
CA ARG A 50 -6.15 -6.97 -0.42
C ARG A 50 -5.76 -6.88 -1.89
N LEU A 51 -4.89 -7.78 -2.33
CA LEU A 51 -4.50 -7.87 -3.73
C LEU A 51 -5.62 -8.56 -4.53
N VAL A 52 -5.67 -8.30 -5.84
CA VAL A 52 -6.65 -8.91 -6.73
C VAL A 52 -6.50 -10.45 -6.78
N ALA A 53 -5.29 -10.96 -6.62
CA ALA A 53 -4.95 -12.37 -6.55
C ALA A 53 -3.57 -12.52 -5.90
N GLN A 54 -3.17 -13.76 -5.61
CA GLN A 54 -1.83 -14.01 -5.08
C GLN A 54 -0.76 -13.54 -6.06
N GLY A 55 0.16 -12.72 -5.58
CA GLY A 55 1.25 -12.17 -6.37
C GLY A 55 2.58 -12.22 -5.63
N VAL A 56 3.64 -11.98 -6.40
CA VAL A 56 4.99 -11.79 -5.89
C VAL A 56 5.39 -10.36 -6.17
N ILE A 57 5.67 -9.61 -5.11
CA ILE A 57 6.05 -8.19 -5.21
C ILE A 57 7.56 -8.11 -5.29
N ARG A 58 8.09 -7.42 -6.31
CA ARG A 58 9.54 -7.27 -6.56
C ARG A 58 10.03 -5.85 -6.32
N ALA A 59 9.15 -4.87 -6.48
CA ALA A 59 9.46 -3.47 -6.25
C ALA A 59 8.24 -2.75 -5.72
N VAL A 60 8.45 -1.70 -4.94
CA VAL A 60 7.39 -0.85 -4.41
C VAL A 60 7.69 0.60 -4.72
N GLU A 61 6.64 1.38 -4.93
CA GLU A 61 6.73 2.82 -5.13
C GLU A 61 5.84 3.51 -4.11
N ILE A 62 6.42 4.40 -3.33
CA ILE A 62 5.72 5.19 -2.33
C ILE A 62 5.85 6.66 -2.75
N ASP A 63 4.72 7.26 -3.11
CA ASP A 63 4.65 8.61 -3.65
C ASP A 63 4.08 9.56 -2.59
N THR A 64 4.81 10.63 -2.31
CA THR A 64 4.40 11.70 -1.40
C THR A 64 4.12 13.02 -2.14
N ALA A 65 3.84 12.98 -3.43
CA ALA A 65 3.58 14.17 -4.25
C ALA A 65 2.53 15.08 -3.61
N TYR A 66 2.79 16.38 -3.63
CA TYR A 66 1.97 17.44 -3.03
C TYR A 66 1.91 17.45 -1.51
N LEU A 67 2.58 16.53 -0.83
CA LEU A 67 2.68 16.49 0.62
C LEU A 67 4.04 17.06 1.06
N LYS A 68 4.11 18.35 1.29
CA LYS A 68 5.37 19.05 1.59
C LYS A 68 5.66 19.14 3.08
N GLY A 69 4.67 19.53 3.89
CA GLY A 69 4.83 19.64 5.32
C GLY A 69 4.12 18.54 6.13
N ASN A 70 3.35 17.71 5.46
CA ASN A 70 2.45 16.72 6.06
C ASN A 70 2.65 15.30 5.52
N SER A 71 3.74 15.04 4.80
CA SER A 71 4.08 13.69 4.37
C SER A 71 4.50 12.83 5.56
N ALA A 72 4.31 11.51 5.43
CA ALA A 72 4.83 10.56 6.41
C ALA A 72 6.37 10.66 6.46
N GLY A 73 6.94 10.57 7.65
CA GLY A 73 8.39 10.63 7.82
C GLY A 73 9.07 9.32 7.45
N TRP A 74 8.43 8.19 7.74
CA TRP A 74 8.95 6.85 7.54
C TRP A 74 7.84 5.91 7.12
N ALA A 75 8.18 4.84 6.40
CA ALA A 75 7.25 3.79 6.04
C ALA A 75 7.90 2.41 6.15
N ALA A 76 7.07 1.42 6.45
CA ALA A 76 7.42 0.00 6.40
C ALA A 76 6.31 -0.78 5.71
N LEU A 77 6.64 -1.85 5.03
CA LEU A 77 5.67 -2.70 4.35
C LEU A 77 5.73 -4.12 4.89
N PHE A 78 4.56 -4.71 5.05
CA PHE A 78 4.39 -6.10 5.48
C PHE A 78 3.46 -6.81 4.52
N VAL A 79 3.66 -8.10 4.36
CA VAL A 79 2.82 -8.95 3.50
C VAL A 79 2.30 -10.14 4.28
N GLN A 80 1.15 -10.64 3.85
CA GLN A 80 0.51 -11.84 4.39
C GLN A 80 -0.03 -12.65 3.22
N ASP A 81 0.04 -13.96 3.33
CA ASP A 81 -0.55 -14.88 2.35
C ASP A 81 -1.74 -15.61 2.94
N ASP A 82 -2.61 -16.14 2.07
CA ASP A 82 -3.77 -16.93 2.49
C ASP A 82 -3.29 -18.15 3.31
N GLY A 83 -4.04 -18.44 4.37
CA GLY A 83 -3.74 -19.56 5.26
C GLY A 83 -2.68 -19.26 6.31
N SER A 84 -2.13 -18.05 6.36
CA SER A 84 -1.21 -17.61 7.38
C SER A 84 -1.76 -16.40 8.12
N ASP A 85 -1.63 -16.40 9.45
CA ASP A 85 -1.98 -15.24 10.29
C ASP A 85 -0.77 -14.32 10.53
N GLU A 86 0.41 -14.71 10.04
CA GLU A 86 1.64 -13.97 10.26
C GLU A 86 1.89 -12.97 9.14
N TRP A 87 2.35 -11.77 9.53
CA TRP A 87 2.84 -10.75 8.63
C TRP A 87 4.35 -10.85 8.49
N THR A 88 4.81 -10.86 7.25
CA THR A 88 6.25 -10.89 6.93
C THR A 88 6.68 -9.51 6.47
N GLN A 89 7.77 -8.99 7.00
CA GLN A 89 8.30 -7.70 6.59
C GLN A 89 8.82 -7.76 5.14
N LEU A 90 8.29 -6.90 4.28
CA LEU A 90 8.70 -6.77 2.88
C LEU A 90 9.70 -5.63 2.72
N LEU A 91 9.42 -4.48 3.33
CA LEU A 91 10.28 -3.30 3.34
C LEU A 91 10.50 -2.88 4.79
N PRO A 92 11.75 -2.85 5.28
CA PRO A 92 12.03 -2.34 6.62
C PRO A 92 11.71 -0.86 6.72
N ARG A 93 11.54 -0.36 7.93
CA ARG A 93 11.24 1.05 8.18
C ARG A 93 12.26 1.94 7.47
N THR A 94 11.78 2.73 6.51
CA THR A 94 12.60 3.51 5.58
C THR A 94 12.15 4.96 5.61
N LYS A 95 13.10 5.89 5.62
CA LYS A 95 12.81 7.31 5.62
C LYS A 95 12.22 7.77 4.29
N LEU A 96 11.17 8.59 4.36
CA LEU A 96 10.54 9.22 3.20
C LEU A 96 10.89 10.71 3.16
N GLN A 97 10.92 11.26 1.94
CA GLN A 97 11.08 12.68 1.70
C GLN A 97 9.73 13.29 1.30
N PRO A 98 9.46 14.56 1.65
CA PRO A 98 8.26 15.25 1.17
C PRO A 98 8.27 15.39 -0.36
N ASP A 99 7.08 15.38 -0.96
CA ASP A 99 6.85 15.68 -2.38
C ASP A 99 7.81 14.89 -3.31
N THR A 100 7.93 13.59 -3.07
CA THR A 100 8.92 12.73 -3.74
C THR A 100 8.30 11.36 -4.09
N VAL A 101 8.71 10.81 -5.24
CA VAL A 101 8.42 9.43 -5.60
C VAL A 101 9.58 8.55 -5.16
N HIS A 102 9.32 7.59 -4.27
CA HIS A 102 10.32 6.67 -3.75
C HIS A 102 10.13 5.30 -4.38
N ARG A 103 11.23 4.68 -4.83
CA ARG A 103 11.22 3.33 -5.39
C ARG A 103 12.19 2.44 -4.66
N PHE A 104 11.74 1.25 -4.27
CA PHE A 104 12.54 0.28 -3.55
C PHE A 104 12.41 -1.10 -4.18
N LEU A 105 13.54 -1.79 -4.35
CA LEU A 105 13.56 -3.21 -4.67
C LEU A 105 13.39 -4.00 -3.38
N VAL A 106 12.61 -5.08 -3.42
CA VAL A 106 12.32 -5.91 -2.26
C VAL A 106 12.56 -7.38 -2.58
N ASN A 107 12.80 -8.19 -1.55
CA ASN A 107 12.90 -9.63 -1.71
C ASN A 107 11.51 -10.21 -1.94
N PRO A 108 11.25 -10.85 -3.08
CA PRO A 108 9.91 -11.30 -3.44
C PRO A 108 9.45 -12.48 -2.57
N VAL A 109 8.21 -12.38 -2.07
CA VAL A 109 7.51 -13.47 -1.39
C VAL A 109 6.07 -13.48 -1.87
N PRO A 110 5.40 -14.65 -1.95
CA PRO A 110 3.99 -14.70 -2.32
C PRO A 110 3.11 -13.99 -1.29
N ALA A 111 2.14 -13.23 -1.77
CA ALA A 111 1.25 -12.47 -0.90
C ALA A 111 -0.15 -12.29 -1.49
N THR A 112 -1.15 -12.21 -0.62
CA THR A 112 -2.52 -11.85 -0.96
C THR A 112 -2.95 -10.55 -0.29
N ARG A 113 -2.22 -10.11 0.74
CA ARG A 113 -2.45 -8.85 1.46
C ARG A 113 -1.15 -8.10 1.67
N VAL A 114 -1.25 -6.78 1.68
CA VAL A 114 -0.15 -5.86 1.97
C VAL A 114 -0.62 -4.84 2.99
N ARG A 115 0.24 -4.52 3.94
CA ARG A 115 0.01 -3.44 4.89
C ARG A 115 1.16 -2.46 4.83
N ILE A 116 0.84 -1.18 4.69
CA ILE A 116 1.80 -0.10 4.86
C ILE A 116 1.62 0.53 6.23
N ASP A 117 2.71 0.63 6.99
CA ASP A 117 2.78 1.37 8.23
C ASP A 117 3.54 2.66 7.98
N ILE A 118 3.01 3.79 8.41
CA ILE A 118 3.67 5.10 8.32
C ILE A 118 3.95 5.64 9.71
N PHE A 119 5.02 6.42 9.83
CA PHE A 119 5.50 6.90 11.12
C PHE A 119 5.88 8.37 11.07
N PRO A 120 5.53 9.16 12.08
CA PRO A 120 4.56 8.83 13.13
C PRO A 120 3.12 8.93 12.64
N ASP A 121 2.88 9.80 11.67
CA ASP A 121 1.60 10.13 11.05
C ASP A 121 1.87 10.82 9.71
N GLY A 122 0.89 11.50 9.15
CA GLY A 122 1.02 12.25 7.91
C GLY A 122 0.31 11.55 6.77
N GLY A 123 0.87 11.62 5.58
CA GLY A 123 0.19 11.07 4.41
C GLY A 123 1.13 10.49 3.37
N ILE A 124 0.53 9.73 2.46
CA ILE A 124 1.12 9.32 1.19
C ILE A 124 0.10 9.57 0.08
N SER A 125 0.58 9.84 -1.13
CA SER A 125 -0.28 10.15 -2.27
C SER A 125 -0.70 8.88 -3.00
N ARG A 126 0.26 8.00 -3.28
CA ARG A 126 0.02 6.73 -3.99
C ARG A 126 0.94 5.65 -3.46
N LEU A 127 0.45 4.41 -3.48
CA LEU A 127 1.23 3.21 -3.26
C LEU A 127 1.13 2.35 -4.51
N ARG A 128 2.26 1.95 -5.08
CA ARG A 128 2.34 1.06 -6.25
C ARG A 128 3.17 -0.16 -5.90
N LEU A 129 2.69 -1.32 -6.31
CA LEU A 129 3.36 -2.60 -6.13
C LEU A 129 3.63 -3.20 -7.50
N HIS A 130 4.89 -3.50 -7.78
CA HIS A 130 5.32 -4.05 -9.06
C HIS A 130 5.79 -5.49 -8.88
N GLY A 131 5.24 -6.38 -9.67
CA GLY A 131 5.54 -7.79 -9.62
C GLY A 131 4.68 -8.57 -10.60
N SER A 132 4.42 -9.82 -10.30
CA SER A 132 3.64 -10.69 -11.17
C SER A 132 2.74 -11.61 -10.33
N LEU A 133 1.67 -12.09 -10.95
CA LEU A 133 0.85 -13.13 -10.33
C LEU A 133 1.66 -14.42 -10.22
N THR A 134 1.43 -15.17 -9.14
CA THR A 134 1.90 -16.55 -9.04
C THR A 134 1.03 -17.44 -9.94
N ALA A 135 1.44 -18.69 -10.20
CA ALA A 135 0.60 -19.64 -10.92
C ALA A 135 -0.75 -19.80 -10.24
N ARG A 136 -0.77 -19.93 -8.91
CA ARG A 136 -1.99 -20.00 -8.10
C ARG A 136 -2.84 -18.74 -8.25
N GLY A 137 -2.22 -17.56 -8.23
CA GLY A 137 -2.90 -16.29 -8.39
C GLY A 137 -3.53 -16.14 -9.77
N ALA A 138 -2.84 -16.57 -10.82
CA ALA A 138 -3.36 -16.57 -12.19
C ALA A 138 -4.57 -17.52 -12.31
N GLU A 139 -4.51 -18.70 -11.71
CA GLU A 139 -5.65 -19.64 -11.68
C GLU A 139 -6.85 -19.05 -10.94
N GLN A 140 -6.64 -18.46 -9.77
CA GLN A 140 -7.70 -17.82 -8.99
C GLN A 140 -8.39 -16.71 -9.79
N LEU A 141 -7.64 -15.91 -10.51
CA LEU A 141 -8.17 -14.81 -11.32
C LEU A 141 -8.95 -15.33 -12.52
N THR A 142 -8.45 -16.36 -13.19
CA THR A 142 -9.14 -17.03 -14.30
C THR A 142 -10.47 -17.63 -13.86
N THR A 143 -10.48 -18.36 -12.74
CA THR A 143 -11.69 -18.96 -12.16
C THR A 143 -12.75 -17.89 -11.88
N ARG A 144 -12.36 -16.77 -11.26
CA ARG A 144 -13.29 -15.66 -10.99
C ARG A 144 -13.86 -15.05 -12.26
N THR A 145 -13.05 -14.92 -13.31
CA THR A 145 -13.51 -14.42 -14.60
C THR A 145 -14.52 -15.37 -15.24
N GLU A 146 -14.29 -16.67 -15.17
CA GLU A 146 -15.22 -17.70 -15.67
C GLU A 146 -16.54 -17.70 -14.90
N GLU A 147 -16.51 -17.50 -13.58
CA GLU A 147 -17.71 -17.43 -12.75
C GLU A 147 -18.58 -16.20 -13.08
N ILE A 148 -17.96 -15.10 -13.50
CA ILE A 148 -18.67 -13.87 -13.86
C ILE A 148 -19.23 -13.94 -15.28
N SER A 149 -18.57 -14.64 -16.15
CA SER A 149 -18.97 -14.76 -17.56
C SER A 149 -19.97 -15.89 -17.77
#